data_e77563bdf3ca8c6eff400e71a169a103
#
_entry.id   e77563bdf3ca8c6eff400e71a169a103
#
_cell.length_a   1.000
_cell.length_b   1.000
_cell.length_c   1.000
_cell.angle_alpha   90.00
_cell.angle_beta   90.00
_cell.angle_gamma   90.00
#
_symmetry.space_group_name_H-M   'P 1'
#
loop_
_entity.id
_entity.type
_entity.pdbx_description
1 polymer ?
#
loop_
_entity_poly.entity_id
_entity_poly.type
_entity_poly.pdbx_seq_one_letter_code
_entity_poly.pdbx_strand_id
1 'polypeptide(L)'
;MNPSADAPGAEDPAPTGAGEVIPGSFIVVFKPDAADPPGLADQLVREHGGRVDFAYSSALKGFAGELPEAAVEALKHNPNVAYVEPDMTVQLFGGGTQPAPPAPWGLDRVDQRTLPLSASYTWGASGAGVSVYIIDTGIRNTHVDFGGRAVWDFNAVKGNDPDTDCHGHGTHVAGTVGGTTYGVAKGVSLHAVKVLDCTGRGRWSWLIAGIDWVTAHAAKPAVANMSLGGEYNQAGNDAVAGSVASGITYSIAAGNSSTDACTFSPASTPDALTVGATTKVDAQASYSNFGPCVDLYAPGTFILSAFNRSDTDAVYLSGTSMATPHVAGAAALYLETHPAASPTEVGAAIFGAATQNVLTGVPAGSPNLLLFVGDSATVPSAPPAVCEPSKPWSKNCK
;
A
#
# COMPACT_ATOMS: atom_id res chain seq x y z
N MET A 1 47.72 23.89 -4.56
CA MET A 1 47.40 22.48 -4.26
C MET A 1 45.90 22.38 -4.25
N ASN A 2 45.38 21.79 -5.29
CA ASN A 2 43.93 21.68 -5.53
C ASN A 2 43.47 20.34 -4.94
N PRO A 3 42.43 20.29 -4.10
CA PRO A 3 41.82 19.00 -3.77
C PRO A 3 40.95 18.53 -4.95
N SER A 4 41.19 17.30 -5.36
CA SER A 4 40.43 16.57 -6.36
C SER A 4 38.95 16.54 -6.01
N ALA A 5 38.12 17.00 -6.94
CA ALA A 5 36.69 16.75 -6.92
C ALA A 5 36.45 15.26 -7.11
N ASP A 6 35.83 14.62 -6.14
CA ASP A 6 35.25 13.30 -6.31
C ASP A 6 34.20 13.38 -7.41
N ALA A 7 34.32 12.52 -8.39
CA ALA A 7 33.32 12.37 -9.43
C ALA A 7 32.00 11.87 -8.80
N PRO A 8 30.85 12.45 -9.16
CA PRO A 8 29.57 11.90 -8.71
C PRO A 8 29.45 10.48 -9.22
N GLY A 9 29.14 9.55 -8.30
CA GLY A 9 28.82 8.18 -8.64
C GLY A 9 27.75 8.16 -9.74
N ALA A 10 27.92 7.27 -10.72
CA ALA A 10 26.95 7.10 -11.77
C ALA A 10 25.56 6.78 -11.14
N GLU A 11 24.60 7.66 -11.36
CA GLU A 11 23.22 7.38 -11.01
C GLU A 11 22.75 6.19 -11.85
N ASP A 12 22.23 5.15 -11.21
CA ASP A 12 21.55 4.07 -11.93
C ASP A 12 20.42 4.70 -12.77
N PRO A 13 20.30 4.37 -14.06
CA PRO A 13 19.24 4.92 -14.89
C PRO A 13 17.88 4.55 -14.29
N ALA A 14 17.00 5.54 -14.15
CA ALA A 14 15.65 5.32 -13.67
C ALA A 14 14.93 4.29 -14.56
N PRO A 15 14.26 3.29 -13.98
CA PRO A 15 13.58 2.26 -14.74
C PRO A 15 12.47 2.85 -15.62
N THR A 16 12.29 2.33 -16.84
CA THR A 16 11.47 2.93 -17.90
C THR A 16 10.02 2.46 -17.95
N GLY A 17 9.67 1.34 -17.23
CA GLY A 17 8.31 0.79 -17.16
C GLY A 17 8.07 -0.01 -15.88
N ALA A 18 6.80 -0.36 -15.58
CA ALA A 18 6.49 -1.32 -14.52
C ALA A 18 6.80 -2.75 -15.00
N GLY A 19 7.27 -3.61 -14.09
CA GLY A 19 7.58 -4.99 -14.39
C GLY A 19 8.90 -5.19 -15.16
N GLU A 20 9.68 -4.15 -15.40
CA GLU A 20 11.00 -4.31 -16.02
C GLU A 20 12.00 -4.85 -14.99
N VAL A 21 12.71 -5.92 -15.39
CA VAL A 21 13.78 -6.50 -14.58
C VAL A 21 14.94 -5.51 -14.48
N ILE A 22 15.44 -5.29 -13.28
CA ILE A 22 16.61 -4.46 -13.01
C ILE A 22 17.86 -5.32 -13.20
N PRO A 23 18.68 -5.07 -14.24
CA PRO A 23 19.82 -5.92 -14.54
C PRO A 23 20.80 -6.04 -13.37
N GLY A 24 21.16 -7.29 -13.02
CA GLY A 24 22.12 -7.58 -11.95
C GLY A 24 21.58 -7.42 -10.52
N SER A 25 20.35 -6.93 -10.32
CA SER A 25 19.72 -6.79 -9.02
C SER A 25 18.78 -7.96 -8.72
N PHE A 26 18.88 -8.55 -7.54
CA PHE A 26 18.13 -9.73 -7.13
C PHE A 26 17.61 -9.59 -5.69
N ILE A 27 16.49 -10.26 -5.42
CA ILE A 27 15.93 -10.46 -4.10
C ILE A 27 16.16 -11.93 -3.73
N VAL A 28 16.87 -12.17 -2.62
CA VAL A 28 17.16 -13.50 -2.08
C VAL A 28 16.33 -13.66 -0.82
N VAL A 29 15.39 -14.62 -0.84
CA VAL A 29 14.55 -14.93 0.31
C VAL A 29 15.07 -16.16 1.01
N PHE A 30 15.29 -16.04 2.31
CA PHE A 30 15.74 -17.14 3.17
C PHE A 30 14.56 -17.97 3.68
N LYS A 31 14.85 -19.18 4.10
CA LYS A 31 13.88 -20.02 4.80
C LYS A 31 13.51 -19.41 6.17
N PRO A 32 12.30 -19.67 6.68
CA PRO A 32 11.84 -19.07 7.94
C PRO A 32 12.71 -19.36 9.18
N ASP A 33 13.43 -20.48 9.16
CA ASP A 33 14.32 -20.90 10.24
C ASP A 33 15.74 -20.31 10.15
N ALA A 34 16.07 -19.54 9.11
CA ALA A 34 17.35 -18.87 9.00
C ALA A 34 17.59 -17.96 10.21
N ALA A 35 18.71 -18.18 10.90
CA ALA A 35 19.17 -17.33 11.98
C ALA A 35 19.99 -16.16 11.42
N ASP A 36 19.96 -15.00 12.07
CA ASP A 36 20.75 -13.80 11.71
C ASP A 36 20.72 -13.48 10.21
N PRO A 37 19.57 -13.07 9.63
CA PRO A 37 19.47 -12.80 8.21
C PRO A 37 20.50 -11.80 7.68
N PRO A 38 20.81 -10.66 8.37
CA PRO A 38 21.85 -9.74 7.91
C PRO A 38 23.25 -10.37 7.87
N GLY A 39 23.62 -11.10 8.91
CA GLY A 39 24.91 -11.79 8.96
C GLY A 39 25.05 -12.88 7.90
N LEU A 40 23.97 -13.61 7.62
CA LEU A 40 23.91 -14.60 6.55
C LEU A 40 24.02 -13.93 5.16
N ALA A 41 23.35 -12.82 4.94
CA ALA A 41 23.44 -12.05 3.69
C ALA A 41 24.89 -11.61 3.43
N ASP A 42 25.54 -11.01 4.44
CA ASP A 42 26.95 -10.59 4.36
C ASP A 42 27.91 -11.76 4.13
N GLN A 43 27.63 -12.90 4.72
CA GLN A 43 28.43 -14.11 4.48
C GLN A 43 28.31 -14.56 3.03
N LEU A 44 27.10 -14.68 2.50
CA LEU A 44 26.84 -15.19 1.17
C LEU A 44 27.45 -14.30 0.07
N VAL A 45 27.36 -12.97 0.21
CA VAL A 45 27.99 -12.08 -0.79
C VAL A 45 29.53 -12.08 -0.68
N ARG A 46 30.10 -12.30 0.50
CA ARG A 46 31.56 -12.51 0.63
C ARG A 46 32.02 -13.82 -0.02
N GLU A 47 31.23 -14.88 0.06
CA GLU A 47 31.56 -16.19 -0.51
C GLU A 47 31.39 -16.26 -2.03
N HIS A 48 30.35 -15.64 -2.56
CA HIS A 48 29.94 -15.78 -3.96
C HIS A 48 30.14 -14.52 -4.80
N GLY A 49 30.45 -13.39 -4.16
CA GLY A 49 30.54 -12.07 -4.80
C GLY A 49 29.20 -11.35 -4.80
N GLY A 50 29.26 -10.05 -5.02
CA GLY A 50 28.10 -9.18 -5.03
C GLY A 50 28.09 -8.15 -3.89
N ARG A 51 26.95 -7.51 -3.68
CA ARG A 51 26.74 -6.47 -2.65
C ARG A 51 25.33 -6.59 -2.09
N VAL A 52 25.20 -6.47 -0.77
CA VAL A 52 23.90 -6.31 -0.10
C VAL A 52 23.49 -4.85 -0.14
N ASP A 53 22.30 -4.56 -0.65
CA ASP A 53 21.68 -3.24 -0.62
C ASP A 53 20.70 -3.07 0.53
N PHE A 54 19.90 -4.10 0.79
CA PHE A 54 18.94 -4.17 1.89
C PHE A 54 18.97 -5.56 2.50
N ALA A 55 19.01 -5.65 3.83
CA ALA A 55 18.80 -6.89 4.57
C ALA A 55 17.43 -6.82 5.25
N TYR A 56 16.65 -7.88 5.14
CA TYR A 56 15.28 -8.00 5.64
C TYR A 56 15.23 -9.00 6.79
N SER A 57 14.51 -8.67 7.86
CA SER A 57 14.44 -9.51 9.05
C SER A 57 13.04 -9.63 9.65
N SER A 58 12.12 -8.72 9.32
CA SER A 58 10.84 -8.52 10.01
C SER A 58 9.66 -9.03 9.17
N ALA A 59 9.44 -8.47 7.99
CA ALA A 59 8.35 -8.88 7.11
C ALA A 59 8.66 -10.21 6.40
N LEU A 60 9.89 -10.37 5.94
CA LEU A 60 10.47 -11.63 5.47
C LEU A 60 11.94 -11.69 5.89
N LYS A 61 12.56 -12.86 5.79
CA LYS A 61 14.00 -13.03 5.98
C LYS A 61 14.70 -13.10 4.64
N GLY A 62 15.71 -12.26 4.41
CA GLY A 62 16.39 -12.21 3.13
C GLY A 62 17.23 -10.97 2.92
N PHE A 63 17.58 -10.73 1.68
CA PHE A 63 18.25 -9.49 1.26
C PHE A 63 17.94 -9.15 -0.20
N ALA A 64 18.13 -7.90 -0.57
CA ALA A 64 18.25 -7.48 -1.96
C ALA A 64 19.64 -6.92 -2.21
N GLY A 65 20.14 -7.09 -3.44
CA GLY A 65 21.45 -6.61 -3.81
C GLY A 65 21.88 -6.95 -5.21
N GLU A 66 23.05 -6.46 -5.58
CA GLU A 66 23.69 -6.78 -6.86
C GLU A 66 24.43 -8.12 -6.74
N LEU A 67 24.11 -9.05 -7.63
CA LEU A 67 24.72 -10.39 -7.65
C LEU A 67 25.17 -10.76 -9.05
N PRO A 68 26.39 -11.31 -9.24
CA PRO A 68 26.78 -11.92 -10.49
C PRO A 68 25.98 -13.22 -10.73
N GLU A 69 25.76 -13.60 -12.01
CA GLU A 69 24.99 -14.80 -12.37
C GLU A 69 25.48 -16.07 -11.66
N ALA A 70 26.80 -16.22 -11.51
CA ALA A 70 27.38 -17.37 -10.80
C ALA A 70 26.98 -17.42 -9.33
N ALA A 71 26.83 -16.25 -8.67
CA ALA A 71 26.32 -16.17 -7.29
C ALA A 71 24.85 -16.57 -7.23
N VAL A 72 24.02 -16.07 -8.15
CA VAL A 72 22.59 -16.42 -8.23
C VAL A 72 22.40 -17.93 -8.36
N GLU A 73 23.16 -18.61 -9.25
CA GLU A 73 23.08 -20.06 -9.42
C GLU A 73 23.53 -20.81 -8.15
N ALA A 74 24.58 -20.33 -7.49
CA ALA A 74 25.03 -20.94 -6.21
C ALA A 74 23.99 -20.77 -5.11
N LEU A 75 23.36 -19.58 -4.99
CA LEU A 75 22.36 -19.28 -3.99
C LEU A 75 21.07 -20.08 -4.16
N LYS A 76 20.63 -20.39 -5.39
CA LYS A 76 19.49 -21.28 -5.65
C LYS A 76 19.66 -22.68 -5.05
N HIS A 77 20.90 -23.12 -4.82
CA HIS A 77 21.22 -24.42 -4.22
C HIS A 77 21.62 -24.32 -2.74
N ASN A 78 21.64 -23.12 -2.15
CA ASN A 78 22.00 -22.92 -0.76
C ASN A 78 20.91 -23.46 0.18
N PRO A 79 21.23 -24.25 1.22
CA PRO A 79 20.24 -24.84 2.11
C PRO A 79 19.41 -23.81 2.91
N ASN A 80 19.93 -22.61 3.12
CA ASN A 80 19.27 -21.52 3.86
C ASN A 80 18.38 -20.64 2.96
N VAL A 81 18.50 -20.76 1.63
CA VAL A 81 17.73 -19.97 0.66
C VAL A 81 16.44 -20.71 0.32
N ALA A 82 15.33 -19.99 0.34
CA ALA A 82 14.04 -20.48 -0.12
C ALA A 82 13.90 -20.29 -1.65
N TYR A 83 14.20 -19.10 -2.13
CA TYR A 83 14.23 -18.78 -3.57
C TYR A 83 15.01 -17.50 -3.83
N VAL A 84 15.33 -17.26 -5.10
CA VAL A 84 15.96 -16.04 -5.63
C VAL A 84 15.13 -15.57 -6.80
N GLU A 85 14.77 -14.29 -6.81
CA GLU A 85 14.06 -13.66 -7.94
C GLU A 85 14.73 -12.36 -8.36
N PRO A 86 14.55 -11.92 -9.63
CA PRO A 86 15.04 -10.63 -10.08
C PRO A 86 14.32 -9.48 -9.36
N ASP A 87 15.03 -8.40 -9.06
CA ASP A 87 14.39 -7.15 -8.65
C ASP A 87 13.73 -6.50 -9.88
N MET A 88 12.52 -5.99 -9.71
CA MET A 88 11.73 -5.40 -10.78
C MET A 88 11.16 -4.05 -10.36
N THR A 89 10.84 -3.25 -11.36
CA THR A 89 10.24 -1.93 -11.17
C THR A 89 8.80 -2.00 -10.69
N VAL A 90 8.41 -1.06 -9.83
CA VAL A 90 7.03 -0.81 -9.42
C VAL A 90 6.66 0.63 -9.75
N GLN A 91 5.37 0.93 -9.89
CA GLN A 91 4.89 2.27 -10.20
C GLN A 91 3.54 2.56 -9.53
N LEU A 92 3.18 3.85 -9.51
CA LEU A 92 1.86 4.29 -9.12
C LEU A 92 0.80 3.87 -10.16
N PHE A 93 -0.39 3.57 -9.67
CA PHE A 93 -1.53 3.27 -10.52
C PHE A 93 -2.36 4.54 -10.79
N GLY A 94 -2.09 5.18 -11.94
CA GLY A 94 -2.91 6.25 -12.51
C GLY A 94 -2.66 7.65 -11.92
N GLY A 95 -3.06 8.64 -12.68
CA GLY A 95 -3.09 10.05 -12.30
C GLY A 95 -3.78 10.89 -13.38
N GLY A 96 -4.59 11.86 -12.96
CA GLY A 96 -5.22 12.84 -13.83
C GLY A 96 -5.74 13.99 -13.00
N THR A 97 -5.51 15.24 -13.43
CA THR A 97 -5.85 16.45 -12.67
C THR A 97 -7.07 17.13 -13.26
N GLN A 98 -8.07 17.47 -12.42
CA GLN A 98 -9.14 18.39 -12.81
C GLN A 98 -9.29 19.52 -11.78
N PRO A 99 -9.73 20.75 -12.19
CA PRO A 99 -9.93 21.88 -11.27
C PRO A 99 -11.17 21.72 -10.39
N ALA A 100 -11.09 22.22 -9.14
CA ALA A 100 -12.08 22.10 -8.06
C ALA A 100 -13.39 22.86 -8.32
N PRO A 101 -14.52 22.49 -7.75
CA PRO A 101 -15.01 22.37 -6.37
C PRO A 101 -16.07 21.28 -6.18
N PRO A 102 -16.94 21.20 -5.22
CA PRO A 102 -17.06 21.33 -3.77
C PRO A 102 -16.88 19.97 -3.06
N ALA A 103 -17.30 19.82 -1.80
CA ALA A 103 -17.12 18.69 -0.86
C ALA A 103 -16.66 17.33 -1.45
N PRO A 104 -15.69 16.65 -0.84
CA PRO A 104 -15.16 15.36 -1.35
C PRO A 104 -16.30 14.33 -1.45
N TRP A 105 -16.82 14.13 -2.64
CA TRP A 105 -17.94 13.23 -2.87
C TRP A 105 -17.67 11.81 -2.36
N GLY A 106 -16.37 11.43 -2.29
CA GLY A 106 -15.96 10.14 -1.79
C GLY A 106 -16.33 9.95 -0.32
N LEU A 107 -16.13 10.99 0.51
CA LEU A 107 -16.51 10.97 1.92
C LEU A 107 -18.03 10.88 2.09
N ASP A 108 -18.78 11.71 1.35
CA ASP A 108 -20.24 11.71 1.34
C ASP A 108 -20.81 10.35 0.86
N ARG A 109 -20.11 9.66 -0.07
CA ARG A 109 -20.59 8.37 -0.54
C ARG A 109 -20.38 7.24 0.44
N VAL A 110 -19.31 7.28 1.23
CA VAL A 110 -18.99 6.17 2.15
C VAL A 110 -19.76 6.21 3.45
N ASP A 111 -20.40 7.33 3.82
CA ASP A 111 -21.23 7.42 5.05
C ASP A 111 -22.74 7.21 4.80
N GLN A 112 -23.14 6.93 3.55
CA GLN A 112 -24.51 6.64 3.19
C GLN A 112 -24.65 5.39 2.31
N ARG A 113 -25.82 4.76 2.34
CA ARG A 113 -26.08 3.51 1.63
C ARG A 113 -26.58 3.70 0.21
N THR A 114 -27.25 4.79 -0.07
CA THR A 114 -27.95 5.02 -1.34
C THR A 114 -27.68 6.40 -1.90
N LEU A 115 -27.76 6.54 -3.22
CA LEU A 115 -27.81 7.82 -3.90
C LEU A 115 -29.23 8.44 -3.78
N PRO A 116 -29.40 9.78 -3.89
CA PRO A 116 -28.37 10.79 -4.20
C PRO A 116 -27.48 11.13 -3.02
N LEU A 117 -26.30 11.73 -3.28
CA LEU A 117 -25.38 12.21 -2.24
C LEU A 117 -26.02 13.31 -1.39
N SER A 118 -25.70 13.33 -0.09
CA SER A 118 -26.25 14.25 0.91
C SER A 118 -25.52 15.60 0.99
N ALA A 119 -24.34 15.70 0.36
CA ALA A 119 -23.39 16.80 0.46
C ALA A 119 -22.78 16.98 1.86
N SER A 120 -22.78 15.91 2.68
CA SER A 120 -22.21 15.87 4.04
C SER A 120 -21.38 14.61 4.24
N TYR A 121 -20.54 14.62 5.25
CA TYR A 121 -19.85 13.43 5.77
C TYR A 121 -20.00 13.38 7.27
N THR A 122 -20.56 12.29 7.78
CA THR A 122 -20.79 12.07 9.22
C THR A 122 -19.94 10.90 9.70
N TRP A 123 -19.21 11.08 10.78
CA TRP A 123 -18.38 10.06 11.38
C TRP A 123 -18.61 9.93 12.88
N GLY A 124 -18.67 8.69 13.38
CA GLY A 124 -18.82 8.40 14.81
C GLY A 124 -17.48 8.21 15.53
N ALA A 125 -16.42 7.89 14.80
CA ALA A 125 -15.03 7.71 15.25
C ALA A 125 -14.10 8.54 14.36
N SER A 126 -12.93 8.89 14.87
CA SER A 126 -11.95 9.74 14.15
C SER A 126 -10.68 9.01 13.74
N GLY A 127 -10.47 7.79 14.22
CA GLY A 127 -9.21 7.04 14.11
C GLY A 127 -8.16 7.50 15.14
N ALA A 128 -8.57 8.21 16.21
CA ALA A 128 -7.63 8.68 17.23
C ALA A 128 -6.88 7.51 17.90
N GLY A 129 -5.56 7.68 18.07
CA GLY A 129 -4.70 6.64 18.64
C GLY A 129 -4.29 5.54 17.64
N VAL A 130 -4.71 5.62 16.37
CA VAL A 130 -4.30 4.68 15.31
C VAL A 130 -3.22 5.31 14.45
N SER A 131 -2.16 4.55 14.16
CA SER A 131 -1.07 4.93 13.26
C SER A 131 -1.35 4.41 11.85
N VAL A 132 -1.29 5.30 10.83
CA VAL A 132 -1.46 4.89 9.43
C VAL A 132 -0.20 5.18 8.64
N TYR A 133 0.43 4.12 8.14
CA TYR A 133 1.67 4.15 7.37
C TYR A 133 1.36 4.27 5.89
N ILE A 134 1.79 5.38 5.28
CA ILE A 134 1.61 5.67 3.86
C ILE A 134 2.89 5.23 3.13
N ILE A 135 2.86 4.03 2.57
CA ILE A 135 3.96 3.43 1.81
C ILE A 135 3.82 3.90 0.35
N ASP A 136 4.50 5.03 0.00
CA ASP A 136 4.23 5.77 -1.23
C ASP A 136 5.41 6.70 -1.61
N THR A 137 5.16 7.86 -2.22
CA THR A 137 6.13 8.89 -2.60
C THR A 137 6.59 9.80 -1.45
N GLY A 138 6.05 9.58 -0.23
CA GLY A 138 6.23 10.44 0.94
C GLY A 138 4.97 11.23 1.27
N ILE A 139 5.07 12.16 2.23
CA ILE A 139 4.00 13.09 2.62
C ILE A 139 4.59 14.49 2.75
N ARG A 140 3.91 15.53 2.22
CA ARG A 140 4.17 16.92 2.59
C ARG A 140 3.62 17.16 4.00
N ASN A 141 4.38 16.82 5.02
CA ASN A 141 3.95 16.81 6.43
C ASN A 141 3.59 18.21 6.97
N THR A 142 4.04 19.29 6.32
CA THR A 142 3.68 20.68 6.65
C THR A 142 2.31 21.10 6.14
N HIS A 143 1.65 20.28 5.30
CA HIS A 143 0.33 20.63 4.76
C HIS A 143 -0.70 20.85 5.88
N VAL A 144 -1.43 21.97 5.81
CA VAL A 144 -2.36 22.40 6.89
C VAL A 144 -3.46 21.38 7.20
N ASP A 145 -3.85 20.57 6.21
CA ASP A 145 -4.88 19.56 6.38
C ASP A 145 -4.48 18.42 7.32
N PHE A 146 -3.19 18.26 7.58
CA PHE A 146 -2.70 17.28 8.54
C PHE A 146 -2.64 17.80 9.98
N GLY A 147 -2.63 19.11 10.20
CA GLY A 147 -2.63 19.70 11.53
C GLY A 147 -1.48 19.21 12.43
N GLY A 148 -0.30 18.91 11.86
CA GLY A 148 0.85 18.38 12.59
C GLY A 148 0.81 16.87 12.89
N ARG A 149 -0.19 16.13 12.39
CA ARG A 149 -0.33 14.67 12.60
C ARG A 149 0.45 13.81 11.59
N ALA A 150 1.08 14.42 10.58
CA ALA A 150 1.92 13.74 9.61
C ALA A 150 3.40 13.86 9.98
N VAL A 151 4.10 12.73 10.00
CA VAL A 151 5.54 12.64 10.34
C VAL A 151 6.31 11.86 9.27
N TRP A 152 7.62 12.14 9.20
CA TRP A 152 8.56 11.40 8.37
C TRP A 152 9.18 10.27 9.18
N ASP A 153 9.17 9.05 8.62
CA ASP A 153 9.70 7.89 9.32
C ASP A 153 10.80 7.17 8.53
N PHE A 154 10.59 6.90 7.23
CA PHE A 154 11.52 6.09 6.46
C PHE A 154 11.59 6.50 4.99
N ASN A 155 12.79 6.39 4.40
CA ASN A 155 13.05 6.60 2.99
C ASN A 155 13.96 5.48 2.46
N ALA A 156 13.43 4.62 1.58
CA ALA A 156 14.17 3.56 0.91
C ALA A 156 14.81 4.02 -0.41
N VAL A 157 14.40 5.19 -0.91
CA VAL A 157 14.86 5.70 -2.21
C VAL A 157 16.31 6.14 -2.08
N LYS A 158 17.18 5.53 -2.88
CA LYS A 158 18.60 5.86 -2.90
C LYS A 158 18.87 7.11 -3.74
N GLY A 159 19.99 7.78 -3.49
CA GLY A 159 20.41 8.98 -4.20
C GLY A 159 20.07 10.28 -3.46
N ASN A 160 19.90 11.36 -4.21
CA ASN A 160 19.61 12.70 -3.66
C ASN A 160 18.11 12.99 -3.51
N ASP A 161 17.28 11.97 -3.44
CA ASP A 161 15.84 12.16 -3.30
C ASP A 161 15.52 12.71 -1.91
N PRO A 162 14.81 13.86 -1.81
CA PRO A 162 14.62 14.53 -0.54
C PRO A 162 13.67 13.77 0.37
N ASP A 163 13.86 13.90 1.68
CA ASP A 163 12.92 13.46 2.70
C ASP A 163 11.67 14.36 2.70
N THR A 164 10.95 14.34 1.57
CA THR A 164 9.68 15.03 1.35
C THR A 164 8.94 14.35 0.21
N ASP A 165 7.64 14.61 0.09
CA ASP A 165 6.89 14.20 -1.10
C ASP A 165 7.16 15.18 -2.24
N CYS A 166 8.01 14.80 -3.18
CA CYS A 166 8.33 15.59 -4.37
C CYS A 166 7.43 15.26 -5.58
N HIS A 167 6.59 14.22 -5.48
CA HIS A 167 5.63 13.83 -6.53
C HIS A 167 4.22 14.35 -6.25
N GLY A 168 3.72 14.19 -5.01
CA GLY A 168 2.40 14.63 -4.56
C GLY A 168 1.37 13.51 -4.38
N HIS A 169 1.64 12.31 -4.90
CA HIS A 169 0.72 11.20 -4.82
C HIS A 169 0.52 10.73 -3.37
N GLY A 170 1.61 10.52 -2.61
CA GLY A 170 1.53 10.10 -1.21
C GLY A 170 0.86 11.14 -0.31
N THR A 171 1.07 12.45 -0.59
CA THR A 171 0.34 13.54 0.10
C THR A 171 -1.16 13.45 -0.16
N HIS A 172 -1.57 13.17 -1.42
CA HIS A 172 -2.98 13.02 -1.79
C HIS A 172 -3.61 11.81 -1.09
N VAL A 173 -2.92 10.69 -1.09
CA VAL A 173 -3.33 9.46 -0.40
C VAL A 173 -3.45 9.70 1.11
N ALA A 174 -2.45 10.32 1.74
CA ALA A 174 -2.46 10.67 3.16
C ALA A 174 -3.66 11.59 3.51
N GLY A 175 -3.94 12.57 2.65
CA GLY A 175 -5.09 13.46 2.79
C GLY A 175 -6.42 12.71 2.80
N THR A 176 -6.58 11.73 1.90
CA THR A 176 -7.80 10.90 1.82
C THR A 176 -7.94 9.95 3.02
N VAL A 177 -6.83 9.45 3.57
CA VAL A 177 -6.86 8.68 4.82
C VAL A 177 -7.27 9.54 6.01
N GLY A 178 -6.50 10.63 6.27
CA GLY A 178 -6.50 11.29 7.58
C GLY A 178 -6.46 12.81 7.57
N GLY A 179 -6.69 13.46 6.43
CA GLY A 179 -6.81 14.91 6.36
C GLY A 179 -8.01 15.42 7.16
N THR A 180 -7.88 16.60 7.76
CA THR A 180 -8.98 17.24 8.50
C THR A 180 -10.16 17.55 7.58
N THR A 181 -9.89 17.98 6.34
CA THR A 181 -10.91 18.30 5.32
C THR A 181 -11.24 17.06 4.49
N TYR A 182 -10.22 16.36 3.99
CA TYR A 182 -10.39 15.34 2.96
C TYR A 182 -10.40 13.91 3.49
N GLY A 183 -10.06 13.70 4.77
CA GLY A 183 -9.81 12.38 5.34
C GLY A 183 -11.05 11.67 5.87
N VAL A 184 -11.07 10.36 5.71
CA VAL A 184 -12.05 9.46 6.35
C VAL A 184 -11.82 9.43 7.86
N ALA A 185 -10.59 9.22 8.31
CA ALA A 185 -10.20 9.08 9.72
C ALA A 185 -9.41 10.31 10.20
N LYS A 186 -10.13 11.36 10.55
CA LYS A 186 -9.59 12.71 10.78
C LYS A 186 -8.65 12.85 11.98
N GLY A 187 -8.56 11.84 12.85
CA GLY A 187 -7.76 11.86 14.10
C GLY A 187 -6.53 10.96 14.07
N VAL A 188 -6.25 10.23 12.97
CA VAL A 188 -5.10 9.33 12.86
C VAL A 188 -3.76 10.07 12.88
N SER A 189 -2.71 9.36 13.29
CA SER A 189 -1.32 9.73 13.01
C SER A 189 -0.92 9.20 11.64
N LEU A 190 -0.30 10.04 10.80
CA LEU A 190 0.11 9.69 9.45
C LEU A 190 1.62 9.57 9.38
N HIS A 191 2.12 8.47 8.86
CA HIS A 191 3.53 8.10 8.86
C HIS A 191 4.02 7.94 7.42
N ALA A 192 4.96 8.78 6.97
CA ALA A 192 5.50 8.73 5.63
C ALA A 192 6.58 7.65 5.52
N VAL A 193 6.36 6.68 4.65
CA VAL A 193 7.30 5.62 4.27
C VAL A 193 7.54 5.72 2.77
N LYS A 194 8.64 6.43 2.39
CA LYS A 194 8.93 6.70 0.99
C LYS A 194 9.64 5.52 0.33
N VAL A 195 8.98 4.94 -0.66
CA VAL A 195 9.47 3.81 -1.47
C VAL A 195 9.41 4.09 -2.98
N LEU A 196 8.87 5.25 -3.35
CA LEU A 196 8.79 5.74 -4.72
C LEU A 196 9.50 7.09 -4.84
N ASP A 197 10.19 7.31 -5.95
CA ASP A 197 10.94 8.53 -6.25
C ASP A 197 10.04 9.72 -6.66
N CYS A 198 10.66 10.84 -7.02
CA CYS A 198 9.96 12.05 -7.48
C CYS A 198 9.23 11.88 -8.82
N THR A 199 9.43 10.78 -9.52
CA THR A 199 8.71 10.43 -10.76
C THR A 199 7.57 9.43 -10.52
N GLY A 200 7.34 9.03 -9.26
CA GLY A 200 6.35 8.03 -8.88
C GLY A 200 6.76 6.59 -9.21
N ARG A 201 8.05 6.34 -9.35
CA ARG A 201 8.62 5.03 -9.67
C ARG A 201 9.46 4.50 -8.52
N GLY A 202 9.53 3.18 -8.42
CA GLY A 202 10.34 2.47 -7.43
C GLY A 202 10.74 1.10 -7.92
N ARG A 203 11.21 0.30 -7.01
CA ARG A 203 11.60 -1.10 -7.25
C ARG A 203 11.13 -1.97 -6.08
N TRP A 204 10.96 -3.26 -6.30
CA TRP A 204 10.49 -4.18 -5.27
C TRP A 204 11.38 -4.19 -4.03
N SER A 205 12.70 -4.08 -4.20
CA SER A 205 13.63 -3.99 -3.07
C SER A 205 13.37 -2.79 -2.15
N TRP A 206 13.01 -1.63 -2.71
CA TRP A 206 12.63 -0.45 -1.91
C TRP A 206 11.29 -0.66 -1.20
N LEU A 207 10.35 -1.26 -1.91
CA LEU A 207 9.02 -1.53 -1.38
C LEU A 207 9.09 -2.52 -0.21
N ILE A 208 9.83 -3.62 -0.37
CA ILE A 208 10.05 -4.62 0.67
C ILE A 208 10.78 -3.99 1.86
N ALA A 209 11.78 -3.12 1.62
CA ALA A 209 12.47 -2.40 2.71
C ALA A 209 11.51 -1.51 3.51
N GLY A 210 10.57 -0.81 2.83
CA GLY A 210 9.52 -0.02 3.48
C GLY A 210 8.57 -0.89 4.31
N ILE A 211 8.12 -2.03 3.77
CA ILE A 211 7.25 -2.99 4.47
C ILE A 211 7.97 -3.59 5.68
N ASP A 212 9.24 -3.97 5.53
CA ASP A 212 10.05 -4.53 6.62
C ASP A 212 10.25 -3.51 7.75
N TRP A 213 10.53 -2.25 7.38
CA TRP A 213 10.65 -1.16 8.35
C TRP A 213 9.33 -0.94 9.12
N VAL A 214 8.19 -0.87 8.42
CA VAL A 214 6.87 -0.75 9.06
C VAL A 214 6.61 -1.93 9.99
N THR A 215 6.92 -3.15 9.57
CA THR A 215 6.72 -4.36 10.38
C THR A 215 7.52 -4.31 11.68
N ALA A 216 8.74 -3.78 11.63
CA ALA A 216 9.63 -3.67 12.79
C ALA A 216 9.27 -2.52 13.75
N HIS A 217 8.69 -1.41 13.23
CA HIS A 217 8.59 -0.15 13.98
C HIS A 217 7.15 0.34 14.21
N ALA A 218 6.13 -0.31 13.59
CA ALA A 218 4.77 0.19 13.68
C ALA A 218 4.26 0.29 15.13
N ALA A 219 3.81 1.49 15.49
CA ALA A 219 3.04 1.74 16.71
C ALA A 219 1.62 1.24 16.50
N LYS A 220 1.24 0.19 17.22
CA LYS A 220 -0.09 -0.44 17.10
C LYS A 220 -1.11 0.20 18.04
N PRO A 221 -2.40 0.24 17.65
CA PRO A 221 -3.00 -0.32 16.43
C PRO A 221 -2.52 0.42 15.17
N ALA A 222 -2.31 -0.34 14.09
CA ALA A 222 -1.68 0.16 12.88
C ALA A 222 -2.36 -0.31 11.59
N VAL A 223 -2.41 0.60 10.61
CA VAL A 223 -2.84 0.34 9.24
C VAL A 223 -1.71 0.74 8.29
N ALA A 224 -1.51 0.00 7.20
CA ALA A 224 -0.64 0.39 6.09
C ALA A 224 -1.48 0.60 4.83
N ASN A 225 -1.20 1.69 4.10
CA ASN A 225 -1.81 1.98 2.83
C ASN A 225 -0.77 1.86 1.71
N MET A 226 -1.05 1.04 0.70
CA MET A 226 -0.20 0.84 -0.47
C MET A 226 -0.98 1.14 -1.75
N SER A 227 -0.89 2.39 -2.21
CA SER A 227 -1.55 2.87 -3.42
C SER A 227 -0.66 2.70 -4.66
N LEU A 228 0.01 1.57 -4.78
CA LEU A 228 1.04 1.26 -5.77
C LEU A 228 1.10 -0.24 -6.06
N GLY A 229 1.86 -0.63 -7.05
CA GLY A 229 2.12 -2.03 -7.38
C GLY A 229 2.82 -2.20 -8.72
N GLY A 230 2.94 -3.45 -9.14
CA GLY A 230 3.55 -3.83 -10.40
C GLY A 230 3.08 -5.20 -10.86
N GLU A 231 3.78 -5.80 -11.81
CA GLU A 231 3.57 -7.18 -12.20
C GLU A 231 3.80 -8.12 -11.00
N TYR A 232 3.30 -9.35 -11.10
CA TYR A 232 3.37 -10.33 -10.02
C TYR A 232 4.80 -10.50 -9.51
N ASN A 233 4.97 -10.39 -8.20
CA ASN A 233 6.23 -10.57 -7.50
C ASN A 233 5.98 -11.31 -6.18
N GLN A 234 6.54 -12.50 -6.03
CA GLN A 234 6.30 -13.36 -4.88
C GLN A 234 6.87 -12.75 -3.58
N ALA A 235 8.10 -12.20 -3.61
CA ALA A 235 8.70 -11.60 -2.43
C ALA A 235 7.92 -10.38 -1.92
N GLY A 236 7.37 -9.57 -2.84
CA GLY A 236 6.47 -8.47 -2.49
C GLY A 236 5.22 -8.96 -1.76
N ASN A 237 4.57 -10.01 -2.27
CA ASN A 237 3.42 -10.62 -1.62
C ASN A 237 3.79 -11.24 -0.26
N ASP A 238 4.90 -11.97 -0.18
CA ASP A 238 5.38 -12.59 1.07
C ASP A 238 5.71 -11.55 2.14
N ALA A 239 6.29 -10.42 1.75
CA ALA A 239 6.57 -9.30 2.66
C ALA A 239 5.28 -8.70 3.24
N VAL A 240 4.27 -8.44 2.39
CA VAL A 240 2.96 -7.97 2.85
C VAL A 240 2.31 -8.99 3.77
N ALA A 241 2.26 -10.27 3.37
CA ALA A 241 1.68 -11.34 4.18
C ALA A 241 2.38 -11.48 5.56
N GLY A 242 3.71 -11.38 5.59
CA GLY A 242 4.50 -11.38 6.82
C GLY A 242 4.16 -10.20 7.74
N SER A 243 3.99 -9.01 7.15
CA SER A 243 3.61 -7.81 7.89
C SER A 243 2.17 -7.89 8.42
N VAL A 244 1.22 -8.40 7.61
CA VAL A 244 -0.16 -8.67 8.06
C VAL A 244 -0.16 -9.68 9.22
N ALA A 245 0.62 -10.75 9.12
CA ALA A 245 0.74 -11.74 10.19
C ALA A 245 1.32 -11.14 11.50
N SER A 246 2.07 -10.03 11.42
CA SER A 246 2.51 -9.29 12.59
C SER A 246 1.41 -8.46 13.25
N GLY A 247 0.22 -8.34 12.64
CA GLY A 247 -0.95 -7.63 13.18
C GLY A 247 -1.15 -6.21 12.60
N ILE A 248 -0.62 -5.91 11.41
CA ILE A 248 -0.83 -4.65 10.70
C ILE A 248 -1.83 -4.86 9.58
N THR A 249 -2.91 -4.08 9.56
CA THR A 249 -3.93 -4.16 8.49
C THR A 249 -3.43 -3.44 7.24
N TYR A 250 -3.42 -4.12 6.09
CA TYR A 250 -3.01 -3.55 4.81
C TYR A 250 -4.21 -3.25 3.92
N SER A 251 -4.29 -2.02 3.39
CA SER A 251 -5.18 -1.63 2.30
C SER A 251 -4.34 -1.42 1.04
N ILE A 252 -4.70 -2.07 -0.07
CA ILE A 252 -3.88 -2.19 -1.27
C ILE A 252 -4.71 -1.86 -2.51
N ALA A 253 -4.12 -1.09 -3.45
CA ALA A 253 -4.77 -0.77 -4.72
C ALA A 253 -4.81 -1.98 -5.66
N ALA A 254 -6.00 -2.25 -6.24
CA ALA A 254 -6.17 -3.37 -7.19
C ALA A 254 -5.42 -3.18 -8.51
N GLY A 255 -5.09 -1.94 -8.89
CA GLY A 255 -4.48 -1.57 -10.16
C GLY A 255 -5.46 -0.96 -11.15
N ASN A 256 -4.93 -0.31 -12.20
CA ASN A 256 -5.70 0.52 -13.13
C ASN A 256 -5.57 0.09 -14.61
N SER A 257 -5.44 -1.21 -14.85
CA SER A 257 -5.23 -1.77 -16.20
C SER A 257 -6.48 -2.44 -16.78
N SER A 258 -7.64 -2.35 -16.08
CA SER A 258 -8.90 -3.01 -16.50
C SER A 258 -8.72 -4.51 -16.77
N THR A 259 -8.02 -5.21 -15.87
CA THR A 259 -7.69 -6.62 -15.98
C THR A 259 -7.79 -7.32 -14.63
N ASP A 260 -7.48 -8.64 -14.57
CA ASP A 260 -7.51 -9.42 -13.34
C ASP A 260 -6.44 -8.95 -12.33
N ALA A 261 -6.87 -8.49 -11.15
CA ALA A 261 -6.00 -8.04 -10.07
C ALA A 261 -5.09 -9.15 -9.53
N CYS A 262 -5.44 -10.42 -9.71
CA CYS A 262 -4.61 -11.55 -9.27
C CYS A 262 -3.28 -11.68 -10.01
N THR A 263 -3.13 -10.99 -11.14
CA THR A 263 -1.88 -10.96 -11.91
C THR A 263 -0.92 -9.85 -11.49
N PHE A 264 -1.29 -9.06 -10.46
CA PHE A 264 -0.50 -7.94 -9.94
C PHE A 264 -0.10 -8.17 -8.48
N SER A 265 1.05 -7.64 -8.10
CA SER A 265 1.49 -7.55 -6.71
C SER A 265 1.55 -6.08 -6.27
N PRO A 266 1.25 -5.77 -4.99
CA PRO A 266 0.83 -6.69 -3.95
C PRO A 266 -0.68 -6.99 -3.94
N ALA A 267 -1.45 -6.55 -4.97
CA ALA A 267 -2.91 -6.73 -5.08
C ALA A 267 -3.38 -8.20 -4.95
N SER A 268 -2.52 -9.16 -5.29
CA SER A 268 -2.79 -10.61 -5.17
C SER A 268 -2.48 -11.20 -3.79
N THR A 269 -2.09 -10.40 -2.79
CA THR A 269 -1.83 -10.88 -1.43
C THR A 269 -3.13 -11.24 -0.71
N PRO A 270 -3.36 -12.51 -0.30
CA PRO A 270 -4.68 -12.96 0.17
C PRO A 270 -5.18 -12.32 1.46
N ASP A 271 -4.27 -11.94 2.36
CA ASP A 271 -4.61 -11.45 3.70
C ASP A 271 -4.68 -9.92 3.79
N ALA A 272 -4.46 -9.22 2.68
CA ALA A 272 -4.61 -7.77 2.55
C ALA A 272 -6.00 -7.39 2.03
N LEU A 273 -6.42 -6.13 2.24
CA LEU A 273 -7.66 -5.58 1.72
C LEU A 273 -7.39 -4.96 0.34
N THR A 274 -7.68 -5.69 -0.73
CA THR A 274 -7.45 -5.23 -2.11
C THR A 274 -8.67 -4.47 -2.63
N VAL A 275 -8.44 -3.21 -3.03
CA VAL A 275 -9.50 -2.22 -3.26
C VAL A 275 -9.61 -1.83 -4.72
N GLY A 276 -10.79 -2.05 -5.31
CA GLY A 276 -11.20 -1.54 -6.62
C GLY A 276 -11.77 -0.12 -6.53
N ALA A 277 -11.87 0.57 -7.67
CA ALA A 277 -12.33 1.95 -7.75
C ALA A 277 -13.76 2.07 -8.29
N THR A 278 -14.54 3.00 -7.71
CA THR A 278 -15.88 3.39 -8.23
C THR A 278 -15.93 4.83 -8.67
N THR A 279 -16.96 5.13 -9.45
CA THR A 279 -17.38 6.47 -9.85
C THR A 279 -18.46 7.02 -8.91
N LYS A 280 -18.76 8.31 -9.02
CA LYS A 280 -19.80 9.01 -8.24
C LYS A 280 -21.22 8.48 -8.43
N VAL A 281 -21.45 7.67 -9.46
CA VAL A 281 -22.77 7.10 -9.79
C VAL A 281 -22.85 5.60 -9.51
N ASP A 282 -22.05 5.11 -8.58
CA ASP A 282 -22.00 3.70 -8.18
C ASP A 282 -21.68 2.74 -9.36
N ALA A 283 -20.87 3.17 -10.31
CA ALA A 283 -20.33 2.30 -11.34
C ALA A 283 -18.89 1.92 -11.01
N GLN A 284 -18.49 0.69 -11.29
CA GLN A 284 -17.06 0.36 -11.30
C GLN A 284 -16.35 1.30 -12.27
N ALA A 285 -15.23 1.88 -11.88
CA ALA A 285 -14.43 2.71 -12.76
C ALA A 285 -13.84 1.86 -13.90
N SER A 286 -13.93 2.35 -15.14
CA SER A 286 -13.54 1.57 -16.32
C SER A 286 -12.07 1.14 -16.35
N TYR A 287 -11.21 1.87 -15.64
CA TYR A 287 -9.78 1.54 -15.50
C TYR A 287 -9.52 0.54 -14.36
N SER A 288 -10.44 0.38 -13.40
CA SER A 288 -10.19 -0.46 -12.23
C SER A 288 -9.92 -1.91 -12.61
N ASN A 289 -8.89 -2.50 -12.02
CA ASN A 289 -8.74 -3.94 -12.04
C ASN A 289 -9.89 -4.58 -11.25
N PHE A 290 -10.16 -5.86 -11.55
CA PHE A 290 -11.30 -6.63 -11.07
C PHE A 290 -10.89 -8.08 -10.78
N GLY A 291 -11.85 -8.95 -10.51
CA GLY A 291 -11.62 -10.38 -10.31
C GLY A 291 -11.61 -10.81 -8.84
N PRO A 292 -11.30 -12.10 -8.57
CA PRO A 292 -11.45 -12.69 -7.24
C PRO A 292 -10.41 -12.18 -6.20
N CYS A 293 -9.38 -11.48 -6.65
CA CYS A 293 -8.42 -10.86 -5.74
C CYS A 293 -8.84 -9.46 -5.26
N VAL A 294 -9.90 -8.87 -5.82
CA VAL A 294 -10.51 -7.65 -5.28
C VAL A 294 -11.42 -8.05 -4.14
N ASP A 295 -11.34 -7.38 -2.99
CA ASP A 295 -12.17 -7.65 -1.82
C ASP A 295 -13.39 -6.75 -1.72
N LEU A 296 -13.22 -5.47 -2.10
CA LEU A 296 -14.30 -4.47 -2.12
C LEU A 296 -13.95 -3.31 -3.04
N TYR A 297 -14.90 -2.41 -3.21
CA TYR A 297 -14.74 -1.18 -3.96
C TYR A 297 -14.93 0.05 -3.08
N ALA A 298 -14.24 1.15 -3.43
CA ALA A 298 -14.39 2.44 -2.77
C ALA A 298 -14.32 3.59 -3.79
N PRO A 299 -14.75 4.82 -3.43
CA PRO A 299 -14.64 5.99 -4.30
C PRO A 299 -13.22 6.21 -4.80
N GLY A 300 -13.02 6.17 -6.14
CA GLY A 300 -11.69 6.27 -6.73
C GLY A 300 -11.58 7.22 -7.91
N THR A 301 -12.70 7.79 -8.42
CA THR A 301 -12.70 8.64 -9.61
C THR A 301 -12.93 10.10 -9.23
N PHE A 302 -12.02 11.01 -9.64
CA PHE A 302 -12.07 12.44 -9.30
C PHE A 302 -12.20 12.68 -7.78
N ILE A 303 -11.28 12.14 -7.02
CA ILE A 303 -11.18 12.33 -5.57
C ILE A 303 -10.35 13.57 -5.30
N LEU A 304 -10.93 14.53 -4.58
CA LEU A 304 -10.24 15.73 -4.11
C LEU A 304 -9.51 15.43 -2.81
N SER A 305 -8.22 15.78 -2.75
CA SER A 305 -7.40 15.64 -1.54
C SER A 305 -6.20 16.60 -1.54
N ALA A 306 -5.51 16.68 -0.41
CA ALA A 306 -4.30 17.49 -0.23
C ALA A 306 -3.24 17.15 -1.30
N PHE A 307 -2.40 18.13 -1.66
CA PHE A 307 -1.33 17.92 -2.63
C PHE A 307 -0.04 18.66 -2.23
N ASN A 308 1.08 18.32 -2.91
CA ASN A 308 2.41 18.73 -2.45
C ASN A 308 2.92 20.08 -2.96
N ARG A 309 2.21 20.79 -3.85
CA ARG A 309 2.71 22.05 -4.44
C ARG A 309 2.81 23.19 -3.44
N SER A 310 1.95 23.18 -2.41
CA SER A 310 2.00 24.11 -1.27
C SER A 310 1.39 23.46 -0.02
N ASP A 311 1.46 24.13 1.12
CA ASP A 311 0.85 23.66 2.37
C ASP A 311 -0.69 23.72 2.39
N THR A 312 -1.31 24.27 1.36
CA THR A 312 -2.76 24.44 1.25
C THR A 312 -3.33 23.92 -0.08
N ASP A 313 -2.50 23.30 -0.91
CA ASP A 313 -2.90 22.87 -2.25
C ASP A 313 -3.74 21.59 -2.20
N ALA A 314 -4.70 21.50 -3.10
CA ALA A 314 -5.53 20.31 -3.27
C ALA A 314 -5.83 20.07 -4.74
N VAL A 315 -5.88 18.80 -5.14
CA VAL A 315 -6.15 18.40 -6.53
C VAL A 315 -7.12 17.22 -6.58
N TYR A 316 -7.73 17.03 -7.76
CA TYR A 316 -8.48 15.82 -8.07
C TYR A 316 -7.58 14.80 -8.75
N LEU A 317 -7.56 13.58 -8.21
CA LEU A 317 -6.94 12.42 -8.85
C LEU A 317 -7.96 11.29 -9.05
N SER A 318 -7.63 10.36 -9.95
CA SER A 318 -8.44 9.16 -10.21
C SER A 318 -7.54 7.93 -10.23
N GLY A 319 -8.00 6.83 -9.64
CA GLY A 319 -7.28 5.57 -9.58
C GLY A 319 -7.79 4.69 -8.44
N THR A 320 -7.45 3.42 -8.48
CA THR A 320 -7.56 2.53 -7.31
C THR A 320 -6.70 3.05 -6.16
N SER A 321 -5.64 3.81 -6.48
CA SER A 321 -4.83 4.56 -5.51
C SER A 321 -5.62 5.55 -4.65
N MET A 322 -6.74 6.09 -5.15
CA MET A 322 -7.62 7.01 -4.41
C MET A 322 -8.74 6.25 -3.70
N ALA A 323 -9.10 5.07 -4.16
CA ALA A 323 -10.05 4.19 -3.48
C ALA A 323 -9.44 3.56 -2.20
N THR A 324 -8.23 3.07 -2.30
CA THR A 324 -7.48 2.40 -1.24
C THR A 324 -7.41 3.19 0.08
N PRO A 325 -7.09 4.50 0.10
CA PRO A 325 -7.01 5.27 1.34
C PRO A 325 -8.37 5.46 2.03
N HIS A 326 -9.50 5.38 1.32
CA HIS A 326 -10.81 5.36 1.97
C HIS A 326 -10.96 4.10 2.84
N VAL A 327 -10.50 2.95 2.36
CA VAL A 327 -10.53 1.68 3.11
C VAL A 327 -9.53 1.69 4.26
N ALA A 328 -8.32 2.24 4.05
CA ALA A 328 -7.36 2.42 5.14
C ALA A 328 -7.91 3.32 6.26
N GLY A 329 -8.60 4.41 5.90
CA GLY A 329 -9.30 5.25 6.86
C GLY A 329 -10.40 4.49 7.60
N ALA A 330 -11.22 3.70 6.90
CA ALA A 330 -12.25 2.87 7.52
C ALA A 330 -11.68 1.86 8.51
N ALA A 331 -10.55 1.21 8.15
CA ALA A 331 -9.83 0.33 9.06
C ALA A 331 -9.36 1.05 10.33
N ALA A 332 -8.88 2.28 10.19
CA ALA A 332 -8.46 3.10 11.33
C ALA A 332 -9.66 3.52 12.23
N LEU A 333 -10.82 3.86 11.64
CA LEU A 333 -12.03 4.13 12.43
C LEU A 333 -12.44 2.92 13.27
N TYR A 334 -12.38 1.72 12.68
CA TYR A 334 -12.71 0.49 13.42
C TYR A 334 -11.70 0.21 14.55
N LEU A 335 -10.40 0.38 14.27
CA LEU A 335 -9.33 0.13 15.23
C LEU A 335 -9.32 1.12 16.41
N GLU A 336 -9.84 2.34 16.28
CA GLU A 336 -10.00 3.27 17.42
C GLU A 336 -10.83 2.64 18.53
N THR A 337 -11.90 1.92 18.19
CA THR A 337 -12.79 1.28 19.16
C THR A 337 -12.44 -0.19 19.44
N HIS A 338 -11.63 -0.80 18.58
CA HIS A 338 -11.19 -2.21 18.68
C HIS A 338 -9.66 -2.33 18.52
N PRO A 339 -8.86 -1.71 19.43
CA PRO A 339 -7.41 -1.57 19.22
C PRO A 339 -6.62 -2.90 19.21
N ALA A 340 -7.23 -3.98 19.70
CA ALA A 340 -6.65 -5.32 19.72
C ALA A 340 -7.14 -6.20 18.56
N ALA A 341 -7.99 -5.69 17.67
CA ALA A 341 -8.51 -6.48 16.55
C ALA A 341 -7.39 -6.87 15.58
N SER A 342 -7.42 -8.13 15.17
CA SER A 342 -6.52 -8.65 14.14
C SER A 342 -6.89 -8.10 12.75
N PRO A 343 -5.96 -8.11 11.77
CA PRO A 343 -6.27 -7.72 10.39
C PRO A 343 -7.46 -8.47 9.78
N THR A 344 -7.62 -9.74 10.10
CA THR A 344 -8.77 -10.56 9.68
C THR A 344 -10.08 -10.04 10.26
N GLU A 345 -10.12 -9.67 11.55
CA GLU A 345 -11.31 -9.09 12.19
C GLU A 345 -11.64 -7.71 11.64
N VAL A 346 -10.62 -6.88 11.37
CA VAL A 346 -10.81 -5.59 10.70
C VAL A 346 -11.42 -5.77 9.30
N GLY A 347 -10.89 -6.69 8.50
CA GLY A 347 -11.41 -7.02 7.18
C GLY A 347 -12.86 -7.51 7.25
N ALA A 348 -13.16 -8.45 8.15
CA ALA A 348 -14.50 -8.98 8.35
C ALA A 348 -15.51 -7.89 8.74
N ALA A 349 -15.12 -6.95 9.61
CA ALA A 349 -15.95 -5.81 10.00
C ALA A 349 -16.24 -4.88 8.82
N ILE A 350 -15.23 -4.54 8.01
CA ILE A 350 -15.37 -3.70 6.81
C ILE A 350 -16.30 -4.37 5.78
N PHE A 351 -16.09 -5.66 5.49
CA PHE A 351 -16.92 -6.39 4.53
C PHE A 351 -18.36 -6.56 5.02
N GLY A 352 -18.53 -6.85 6.32
CA GLY A 352 -19.86 -6.98 6.94
C GLY A 352 -20.63 -5.66 6.94
N ALA A 353 -19.94 -4.53 7.05
CA ALA A 353 -20.55 -3.19 6.99
C ALA A 353 -20.83 -2.72 5.55
N ALA A 354 -20.12 -3.23 4.56
CA ALA A 354 -20.20 -2.76 3.17
C ALA A 354 -21.61 -2.76 2.59
N THR A 355 -21.89 -1.80 1.72
CA THR A 355 -23.16 -1.75 0.97
C THR A 355 -23.12 -2.75 -0.17
N GLN A 356 -24.04 -3.72 -0.15
CA GLN A 356 -24.03 -4.85 -1.07
C GLN A 356 -24.88 -4.59 -2.31
N ASN A 357 -24.40 -5.08 -3.47
CA ASN A 357 -25.17 -5.17 -4.73
C ASN A 357 -25.68 -3.83 -5.29
N VAL A 358 -25.03 -2.71 -4.94
CA VAL A 358 -25.38 -1.38 -5.45
C VAL A 358 -24.56 -0.94 -6.65
N LEU A 359 -23.40 -1.60 -6.87
CA LEU A 359 -22.49 -1.22 -7.94
C LEU A 359 -22.96 -1.78 -9.29
N THR A 360 -22.82 -0.96 -10.32
CA THR A 360 -23.05 -1.36 -11.72
C THR A 360 -21.73 -1.61 -12.44
N GLY A 361 -21.76 -2.47 -13.47
CA GLY A 361 -20.58 -2.75 -14.29
C GLY A 361 -19.50 -3.60 -13.62
N VAL A 362 -19.77 -4.19 -12.45
CA VAL A 362 -18.83 -5.10 -11.77
C VAL A 362 -18.76 -6.43 -12.53
N PRO A 363 -17.57 -6.86 -13.01
CA PRO A 363 -17.41 -8.11 -13.73
C PRO A 363 -17.72 -9.33 -12.86
N ALA A 364 -18.20 -10.41 -13.50
CA ALA A 364 -18.42 -11.68 -12.82
C ALA A 364 -17.13 -12.18 -12.14
N GLY A 365 -17.26 -12.72 -10.92
CA GLY A 365 -16.14 -13.17 -10.11
C GLY A 365 -15.52 -12.08 -9.22
N SER A 366 -15.95 -10.82 -9.36
CA SER A 366 -15.61 -9.74 -8.42
C SER A 366 -16.72 -9.55 -7.38
N PRO A 367 -16.41 -9.16 -6.14
CA PRO A 367 -17.43 -8.85 -5.13
C PRO A 367 -18.17 -7.56 -5.51
N ASN A 368 -19.48 -7.50 -5.27
CA ASN A 368 -20.25 -6.26 -5.40
C ASN A 368 -20.46 -5.68 -3.99
N LEU A 369 -19.36 -5.18 -3.41
CA LEU A 369 -19.31 -4.58 -2.08
C LEU A 369 -18.75 -3.17 -2.21
N LEU A 370 -19.52 -2.15 -1.80
CA LEU A 370 -19.07 -0.76 -1.73
C LEU A 370 -18.79 -0.39 -0.27
N LEU A 371 -17.61 0.19 -0.01
CA LEU A 371 -17.21 0.66 1.32
C LEU A 371 -18.32 1.50 1.97
N PHE A 372 -18.55 1.24 3.25
CA PHE A 372 -19.47 2.02 4.10
C PHE A 372 -18.86 2.22 5.49
N VAL A 373 -18.89 3.47 5.99
CA VAL A 373 -18.33 3.88 7.30
C VAL A 373 -19.35 4.63 8.19
N GLY A 374 -20.62 4.66 7.78
CA GLY A 374 -21.70 5.27 8.57
C GLY A 374 -21.90 4.54 9.90
N ASP A 375 -22.68 5.12 10.80
CA ASP A 375 -22.82 4.82 12.23
C ASP A 375 -22.31 3.46 12.71
N SER A 376 -21.21 3.49 13.46
CA SER A 376 -20.59 2.32 14.12
C SER A 376 -21.52 1.60 15.12
N ALA A 377 -22.65 2.20 15.45
CA ALA A 377 -23.64 1.60 16.37
C ALA A 377 -24.38 0.39 15.78
N THR A 378 -24.23 0.10 14.49
CA THR A 378 -24.91 -1.00 13.80
C THR A 378 -23.99 -2.01 13.11
N VAL A 379 -22.67 -1.98 13.38
CA VAL A 379 -21.81 -3.06 12.90
C VAL A 379 -22.17 -4.30 13.70
N PRO A 380 -22.82 -5.31 13.10
CA PRO A 380 -23.05 -6.58 13.78
C PRO A 380 -21.69 -7.14 14.18
N SER A 381 -21.60 -7.72 15.41
CA SER A 381 -20.45 -8.54 15.78
C SER A 381 -20.16 -9.48 14.59
N ALA A 382 -18.91 -9.48 14.10
CA ALA A 382 -18.50 -10.20 12.90
C ALA A 382 -19.14 -11.59 12.89
N PRO A 383 -19.82 -12.00 11.80
CA PRO A 383 -20.24 -13.37 11.67
C PRO A 383 -18.99 -14.27 11.74
N PRO A 384 -19.11 -15.48 12.30
CA PRO A 384 -17.98 -16.40 12.34
C PRO A 384 -17.41 -16.54 10.91
N ALA A 385 -16.09 -16.47 10.78
CA ALA A 385 -15.38 -16.50 9.51
C ALA A 385 -15.93 -17.62 8.63
N VAL A 386 -16.69 -17.25 7.61
CA VAL A 386 -17.15 -18.20 6.60
C VAL A 386 -15.99 -18.32 5.62
N CYS A 387 -15.29 -19.46 5.71
CA CYS A 387 -14.31 -19.82 4.71
C CYS A 387 -15.02 -19.93 3.35
N GLU A 388 -14.85 -18.93 2.47
CA GLU A 388 -15.24 -19.09 1.08
C GLU A 388 -14.17 -19.92 0.35
N PRO A 389 -14.56 -21.03 -0.31
CA PRO A 389 -13.61 -21.92 -1.01
C PRO A 389 -13.04 -21.31 -2.30
N SER A 390 -13.31 -20.04 -2.60
CA SER A 390 -12.94 -19.39 -3.86
C SER A 390 -11.52 -18.82 -3.91
N LYS A 391 -10.79 -18.72 -2.77
CA LYS A 391 -9.37 -18.36 -2.74
C LYS A 391 -8.52 -19.62 -2.53
N PRO A 392 -7.87 -20.19 -3.59
CA PRO A 392 -7.14 -21.47 -3.49
C PRO A 392 -5.91 -21.46 -2.57
N TRP A 393 -5.58 -20.33 -1.95
CA TRP A 393 -4.37 -20.15 -1.14
C TRP A 393 -4.61 -19.81 0.33
N SER A 394 -5.85 -19.73 0.81
CA SER A 394 -6.13 -19.53 2.23
C SER A 394 -5.75 -20.79 3.03
N LYS A 395 -4.55 -20.78 3.65
CA LYS A 395 -4.03 -21.89 4.49
C LYS A 395 -4.71 -22.02 5.85
N ASN A 396 -5.65 -21.14 6.20
CA ASN A 396 -6.29 -21.11 7.53
C ASN A 396 -7.72 -21.68 7.57
N CYS A 397 -8.20 -22.30 6.51
CA CYS A 397 -9.42 -23.08 6.54
C CYS A 397 -9.11 -24.54 6.95
N LYS A 398 -9.09 -24.82 8.25
CA LYS A 398 -9.22 -26.18 8.83
C LYS A 398 -10.48 -26.25 9.66
#